data_6953b0495214024921faabd7db95efaa
#
_entry.id   6953b0495214024921faabd7db95efaa
#
_cell.length_a   1.000
_cell.length_b   1.000
_cell.length_c   1.000
_cell.angle_alpha   90.00
_cell.angle_beta   90.00
_cell.angle_gamma   90.00
#
_symmetry.space_group_name_H-M   'P 1'
#
loop_
_entity.id
_entity.type
_entity.pdbx_description
1 polymer ?
#
loop_
_entity_poly.entity_id
_entity_poly.type
_entity_poly.pdbx_seq_one_letter_code
_entity_poly.pdbx_strand_id
1 'polypeptide(L)'
;MDEGGLLGGKFLFTKLPDGLLDKTRVRCTICKAEFKYHRSSSSLAYHLRAKHPTESTSTGPRQSTLQEYGACGRITKNVREKLTNSLVVWIAKNCRPVSIVEDDGLREVIRAASGDECYNLPSRGTIVSRLHTLYGDQRAQQSSKLVQVRNVALTGDHWTSVNNDNYLGVMAHFIDNDWTMQSFALTVSKTEERHYAEACADHFLNVANEWKIKDKVTTLGTDSARNMVAAARLLPFEHMPCMAHILQRTVTVSLNDSAFERALAKCRKIVGHFKHSPANAQELKAQQATHGHQTEPLVQDVPTRWNSTLEMIKRIQRNKSGLTTILTQQNSKVTMLTDQELDRLQKLEELLEPCRYVTELLGGERYVSCSMVLPALCHLFRIMEPSDDDPVYVLRFKKIFITDLAQRRDSSNLTWLKIATALDPRFKDLKCLSKDERREVWASVHDLLMSETDAHQPSAQTTEEPSPKKSKMSICLLGSPDSDTEEEEDAIDCCLNLYKAEPKIDIGECPLQWWLKREGAHARLAPIARKYLSTPATTVPCERLFSLSGHIIQKKRASLSSDNVNRIVCLSNWLSAKKD
;
A
#
# COMPACT_ATOMS: atom_id res chain seq x y z
N MET A 1 -38.82 33.51 35.30
CA MET A 1 -39.05 33.43 33.82
C MET A 1 -37.97 34.27 33.16
N ASP A 2 -36.97 33.61 32.63
CA ASP A 2 -35.81 34.28 32.02
C ASP A 2 -36.21 35.04 30.77
N GLU A 3 -36.22 36.36 30.87
CA GLU A 3 -36.26 37.22 29.68
C GLU A 3 -34.89 37.07 29.01
N GLY A 4 -34.85 36.22 27.97
CA GLY A 4 -33.62 35.84 27.28
C GLY A 4 -32.90 37.04 26.62
N GLY A 5 -32.00 37.68 27.40
CA GLY A 5 -31.12 38.75 26.94
C GLY A 5 -29.82 38.18 26.38
N LEU A 6 -29.30 38.81 25.32
CA LEU A 6 -28.00 38.49 24.73
C LEU A 6 -26.89 39.35 25.32
N LEU A 7 -25.65 38.84 25.37
CA LEU A 7 -24.45 39.53 25.88
C LEU A 7 -24.65 40.09 27.30
N GLY A 8 -25.09 39.23 28.25
CA GLY A 8 -25.29 39.57 29.62
C GLY A 8 -26.47 40.53 29.86
N GLY A 9 -27.54 40.43 29.08
CA GLY A 9 -28.73 41.26 29.20
C GLY A 9 -28.63 42.66 28.56
N LYS A 10 -27.51 42.95 27.87
CA LYS A 10 -27.28 44.26 27.21
C LYS A 10 -28.05 44.42 25.87
N PHE A 11 -28.64 43.30 25.36
CA PHE A 11 -29.59 43.31 24.25
C PHE A 11 -30.80 42.48 24.59
N LEU A 12 -31.99 43.02 24.35
CA LEU A 12 -33.26 42.31 24.54
C LEU A 12 -33.94 42.11 23.19
N PHE A 13 -34.66 41.00 23.04
CA PHE A 13 -35.48 40.78 21.84
C PHE A 13 -36.67 41.76 21.83
N THR A 14 -37.03 42.26 20.65
CA THR A 14 -38.22 43.10 20.50
C THR A 14 -39.47 42.24 20.61
N LYS A 15 -40.60 42.88 21.02
CA LYS A 15 -41.92 42.23 21.12
C LYS A 15 -42.73 42.53 19.87
N LEU A 16 -43.43 41.54 19.35
CA LEU A 16 -44.42 41.68 18.31
C LEU A 16 -45.75 42.28 18.91
N PRO A 17 -46.68 42.79 18.05
CA PRO A 17 -47.95 43.34 18.54
C PRO A 17 -48.81 42.36 19.35
N ASP A 18 -48.62 41.06 19.17
CA ASP A 18 -49.28 39.97 19.86
C ASP A 18 -48.64 39.62 21.24
N GLY A 19 -47.56 40.35 21.62
CA GLY A 19 -46.85 40.18 22.88
C GLY A 19 -45.75 39.11 22.84
N LEU A 20 -45.58 38.37 21.77
CA LEU A 20 -44.50 37.37 21.59
C LEU A 20 -43.15 38.03 21.30
N LEU A 21 -42.05 37.36 21.63
CA LEU A 21 -40.69 37.84 21.37
C LEU A 21 -40.33 37.64 19.90
N ASP A 22 -39.97 38.72 19.22
CA ASP A 22 -39.40 38.67 17.86
C ASP A 22 -37.90 38.27 17.95
N LYS A 23 -37.62 36.99 17.75
CA LYS A 23 -36.26 36.45 17.76
C LYS A 23 -35.38 36.88 16.57
N THR A 24 -35.91 37.67 15.64
CA THR A 24 -35.16 38.19 14.49
C THR A 24 -34.62 39.60 14.73
N ARG A 25 -35.06 40.29 15.80
CA ARG A 25 -34.65 41.66 16.15
C ARG A 25 -34.29 41.80 17.62
N VAL A 26 -33.22 42.50 17.88
CA VAL A 26 -32.76 42.84 19.23
C VAL A 26 -32.52 44.31 19.39
N ARG A 27 -32.76 44.83 20.60
CA ARG A 27 -32.64 46.22 20.95
C ARG A 27 -31.56 46.38 22.03
N CYS A 28 -30.61 47.29 21.81
CA CYS A 28 -29.61 47.64 22.82
C CYS A 28 -30.30 48.30 24.03
N THR A 29 -30.03 47.83 25.25
CA THR A 29 -30.63 48.36 26.46
C THR A 29 -30.08 49.75 26.80
N ILE A 30 -28.88 50.10 26.32
CA ILE A 30 -28.21 51.36 26.64
C ILE A 30 -28.67 52.49 25.67
N CYS A 31 -28.45 52.36 24.39
CA CYS A 31 -28.78 53.40 23.38
C CYS A 31 -30.10 53.19 22.64
N LYS A 32 -30.83 52.15 22.94
CA LYS A 32 -32.13 51.79 22.32
C LYS A 32 -32.07 51.48 20.81
N ALA A 33 -30.88 51.41 20.20
CA ALA A 33 -30.71 51.05 18.79
C ALA A 33 -31.18 49.62 18.54
N GLU A 34 -31.84 49.39 17.39
CA GLU A 34 -32.36 48.07 16.98
C GLU A 34 -31.46 47.44 15.92
N PHE A 35 -31.28 46.12 16.02
CA PHE A 35 -30.47 45.33 15.11
C PHE A 35 -31.21 44.09 14.65
N LYS A 36 -31.02 43.73 13.38
CA LYS A 36 -31.44 42.39 12.91
C LYS A 36 -30.54 41.34 13.51
N TYR A 37 -31.12 40.27 14.05
CA TYR A 37 -30.40 39.21 14.69
C TYR A 37 -30.41 37.91 13.87
N HIS A 38 -29.25 37.51 13.37
CA HIS A 38 -29.05 36.34 12.52
C HIS A 38 -28.35 35.20 13.29
N ARG A 39 -28.68 35.01 14.56
CA ARG A 39 -28.08 33.99 15.45
C ARG A 39 -26.56 34.17 15.70
N SER A 40 -25.99 35.35 15.37
CA SER A 40 -24.61 35.71 15.68
C SER A 40 -24.59 36.98 16.52
N SER A 41 -23.80 36.98 17.59
CA SER A 41 -23.63 38.12 18.50
C SER A 41 -22.46 39.03 18.12
N SER A 42 -21.72 38.72 17.04
CA SER A 42 -20.51 39.45 16.66
C SER A 42 -20.76 40.93 16.37
N SER A 43 -21.84 41.27 15.61
CA SER A 43 -22.22 42.66 15.33
C SER A 43 -22.70 43.42 16.56
N LEU A 44 -23.34 42.72 17.49
CA LEU A 44 -23.82 43.27 18.76
C LEU A 44 -22.63 43.57 19.68
N ALA A 45 -21.66 42.67 19.76
CA ALA A 45 -20.43 42.86 20.50
C ALA A 45 -19.57 44.02 19.93
N TYR A 46 -19.55 44.16 18.58
CA TYR A 46 -18.91 45.30 17.93
C TYR A 46 -19.60 46.61 18.30
N HIS A 47 -20.93 46.68 18.27
CA HIS A 47 -21.69 47.86 18.67
C HIS A 47 -21.37 48.27 20.12
N LEU A 48 -21.33 47.34 21.08
CA LEU A 48 -20.97 47.64 22.47
C LEU A 48 -19.58 48.25 22.57
N ARG A 49 -18.59 47.66 21.92
CA ARG A 49 -17.20 48.19 21.93
C ARG A 49 -17.09 49.56 21.29
N ALA A 50 -17.81 49.80 20.18
CA ALA A 50 -17.70 51.06 19.43
C ALA A 50 -18.51 52.22 20.04
N LYS A 51 -19.68 51.93 20.65
CA LYS A 51 -20.62 52.96 21.14
C LYS A 51 -20.75 53.04 22.65
N HIS A 52 -20.38 51.97 23.37
CA HIS A 52 -20.48 51.90 24.84
C HIS A 52 -19.19 51.29 25.45
N PRO A 53 -18.03 51.90 25.23
CA PRO A 53 -16.73 51.36 25.67
C PRO A 53 -16.63 51.18 27.19
N THR A 54 -17.29 52.02 27.99
CA THR A 54 -17.32 51.91 29.46
C THR A 54 -18.16 50.73 29.99
N GLU A 55 -19.08 50.23 29.21
CA GLU A 55 -19.96 49.12 29.57
C GLU A 55 -19.50 47.76 28.98
N SER A 56 -18.44 47.76 28.19
CA SER A 56 -17.89 46.54 27.58
C SER A 56 -16.91 45.80 28.50
N THR A 57 -16.70 46.24 29.72
CA THR A 57 -15.70 45.73 30.66
C THR A 57 -16.19 44.62 31.56
N SER A 58 -16.66 43.48 31.03
CA SER A 58 -16.70 42.26 31.82
C SER A 58 -16.36 40.96 31.09
N THR A 59 -15.98 41.00 29.83
CA THR A 59 -15.47 39.87 29.07
C THR A 59 -14.41 40.22 28.03
N GLY A 60 -13.59 41.24 28.29
CA GLY A 60 -12.35 41.44 27.56
C GLY A 60 -11.28 40.46 28.04
N PRO A 61 -10.32 40.04 27.20
CA PRO A 61 -9.18 39.33 27.73
C PRO A 61 -8.54 40.20 28.82
N ARG A 62 -8.50 39.72 30.06
CA ARG A 62 -7.73 40.31 31.16
C ARG A 62 -6.33 40.55 30.62
N GLN A 63 -5.87 41.80 30.63
CA GLN A 63 -4.47 42.10 30.43
C GLN A 63 -3.75 41.45 31.62
N SER A 64 -3.16 40.27 31.40
CA SER A 64 -2.37 39.57 32.41
C SER A 64 -1.21 40.49 32.80
N THR A 65 -1.00 40.68 34.10
CA THR A 65 0.12 41.43 34.61
C THR A 65 1.44 40.73 34.23
N LEU A 66 2.55 41.47 34.10
CA LEU A 66 3.88 40.87 33.82
C LEU A 66 4.25 39.72 34.77
N GLN A 67 3.66 39.68 35.97
CA GLN A 67 3.83 38.59 36.94
C GLN A 67 3.05 37.31 36.54
N GLU A 68 1.87 37.45 35.91
CA GLU A 68 1.13 36.30 35.38
C GLU A 68 1.81 35.74 34.12
N TYR A 69 2.46 36.58 33.31
CA TYR A 69 3.31 36.14 32.18
C TYR A 69 4.57 35.40 32.65
N GLY A 70 5.13 35.75 33.80
CA GLY A 70 6.32 35.09 34.36
C GLY A 70 6.04 33.74 35.01
N ALA A 71 4.77 33.46 35.39
CA ALA A 71 4.37 32.20 35.98
C ALA A 71 3.83 31.17 34.94
N CYS A 72 3.42 31.66 33.75
CA CYS A 72 2.82 30.87 32.69
C CYS A 72 3.82 30.69 31.56
N GLY A 73 4.60 29.63 31.60
CA GLY A 73 5.46 29.30 30.47
C GLY A 73 6.79 28.66 30.85
N ARG A 74 6.75 27.48 31.41
CA ARG A 74 7.96 26.66 31.62
C ARG A 74 8.55 26.13 30.32
N ILE A 75 7.77 26.12 29.23
CA ILE A 75 8.24 25.64 27.93
C ILE A 75 8.86 26.75 27.12
N THR A 76 10.15 26.61 26.76
CA THR A 76 10.85 27.55 25.87
C THR A 76 10.27 27.47 24.45
N LYS A 77 10.46 28.54 23.66
CA LYS A 77 10.05 28.60 22.25
C LYS A 77 10.57 27.41 21.46
N ASN A 78 11.79 26.97 21.71
CA ASN A 78 12.41 25.80 21.03
C ASN A 78 11.71 24.48 21.38
N VAL A 79 11.35 24.28 22.65
CA VAL A 79 10.60 23.08 23.09
C VAL A 79 9.19 23.08 22.50
N ARG A 80 8.53 24.24 22.43
CA ARG A 80 7.21 24.39 21.80
C ARG A 80 7.26 24.04 20.31
N GLU A 81 8.30 24.48 19.61
CA GLU A 81 8.51 24.15 18.19
C GLU A 81 8.76 22.64 17.99
N LYS A 82 9.60 22.03 18.83
CA LYS A 82 9.83 20.57 18.82
C LYS A 82 8.54 19.79 19.08
N LEU A 83 7.72 20.20 20.04
CA LEU A 83 6.42 19.57 20.31
C LEU A 83 5.48 19.67 19.10
N THR A 84 5.40 20.84 18.47
CA THR A 84 4.58 21.03 17.27
C THR A 84 5.03 20.08 16.15
N ASN A 85 6.33 20.02 15.88
CA ASN A 85 6.88 19.14 14.85
C ASN A 85 6.67 17.65 15.18
N SER A 86 6.83 17.26 16.45
CA SER A 86 6.54 15.89 16.91
C SER A 86 5.07 15.51 16.75
N LEU A 87 4.15 16.43 17.04
CA LEU A 87 2.71 16.24 16.81
C LEU A 87 2.39 16.07 15.33
N VAL A 88 3.01 16.88 14.45
CA VAL A 88 2.84 16.77 12.99
C VAL A 88 3.32 15.41 12.49
N VAL A 89 4.51 14.98 12.90
CA VAL A 89 5.05 13.66 12.55
C VAL A 89 4.17 12.53 13.09
N TRP A 90 3.70 12.64 14.34
CA TRP A 90 2.81 11.65 14.93
C TRP A 90 1.46 11.55 14.20
N ILE A 91 0.84 12.69 13.86
CA ILE A 91 -0.40 12.76 13.08
C ILE A 91 -0.19 12.11 11.71
N ALA A 92 0.87 12.49 10.99
CA ALA A 92 1.19 11.94 9.66
C ALA A 92 1.46 10.43 9.71
N LYS A 93 2.40 10.00 10.56
CA LYS A 93 2.85 8.61 10.64
C LYS A 93 1.74 7.64 11.02
N ASN A 94 0.86 8.04 11.95
CA ASN A 94 -0.20 7.19 12.47
C ASN A 94 -1.59 7.52 11.89
N CYS A 95 -1.65 8.32 10.83
CA CYS A 95 -2.91 8.70 10.16
C CYS A 95 -3.97 9.24 11.13
N ARG A 96 -3.55 10.04 12.14
CA ARG A 96 -4.49 10.61 13.11
C ARG A 96 -5.29 11.77 12.48
N PRO A 97 -6.53 12.03 12.93
CA PRO A 97 -7.26 13.19 12.46
C PRO A 97 -6.56 14.47 12.90
N VAL A 98 -6.47 15.45 11.99
CA VAL A 98 -5.87 16.76 12.34
C VAL A 98 -6.62 17.44 13.48
N SER A 99 -7.93 17.18 13.62
CA SER A 99 -8.77 17.67 14.72
C SER A 99 -8.35 17.20 16.12
N ILE A 100 -7.46 16.19 16.22
CA ILE A 100 -6.99 15.68 17.51
C ILE A 100 -6.29 16.77 18.35
N VAL A 101 -5.79 17.84 17.71
CA VAL A 101 -5.19 18.98 18.44
C VAL A 101 -6.21 19.86 19.16
N GLU A 102 -7.50 19.64 18.94
CA GLU A 102 -8.59 20.28 19.66
C GLU A 102 -9.16 19.41 20.78
N ASP A 103 -8.65 18.19 20.94
CA ASP A 103 -9.04 17.26 21.98
C ASP A 103 -8.52 17.76 23.34
N ASP A 104 -9.45 17.96 24.28
CA ASP A 104 -9.13 18.46 25.62
C ASP A 104 -8.24 17.47 26.37
N GLY A 105 -8.49 16.15 26.24
CA GLY A 105 -7.67 15.12 26.86
C GLY A 105 -6.22 15.15 26.37
N LEU A 106 -6.00 15.32 25.06
CA LEU A 106 -4.63 15.46 24.54
C LEU A 106 -3.96 16.74 25.10
N ARG A 107 -4.71 17.84 25.22
CA ARG A 107 -4.22 19.08 25.81
C ARG A 107 -3.77 18.88 27.26
N GLU A 108 -4.59 18.20 28.06
CA GLU A 108 -4.27 17.90 29.46
C GLU A 108 -3.05 16.98 29.58
N VAL A 109 -2.95 15.95 28.76
CA VAL A 109 -1.78 15.06 28.73
C VAL A 109 -0.50 15.84 28.44
N ILE A 110 -0.51 16.74 27.44
CA ILE A 110 0.68 17.52 27.07
C ILE A 110 1.01 18.54 28.17
N ARG A 111 0.02 19.19 28.79
CA ARG A 111 0.23 20.10 29.94
C ARG A 111 0.87 19.38 31.12
N ALA A 112 0.31 18.23 31.52
CA ALA A 112 0.85 17.42 32.60
C ALA A 112 2.29 16.96 32.30
N ALA A 113 2.55 16.46 31.08
CA ALA A 113 3.87 15.99 30.69
C ALA A 113 4.91 17.12 30.59
N SER A 114 4.51 18.31 30.17
CA SER A 114 5.40 19.46 30.01
C SER A 114 5.57 20.29 31.29
N GLY A 115 4.68 20.13 32.28
CA GLY A 115 4.60 20.95 33.49
C GLY A 115 4.22 22.40 33.20
N ASP A 116 3.61 22.69 32.04
CA ASP A 116 3.13 24.00 31.63
C ASP A 116 1.60 23.98 31.49
N GLU A 117 0.89 24.38 32.52
CA GLU A 117 -0.58 24.40 32.55
C GLU A 117 -1.18 25.39 31.55
N CYS A 118 -0.41 26.39 31.13
CA CYS A 118 -0.84 27.40 30.16
C CYS A 118 -0.52 27.03 28.70
N TYR A 119 0.11 25.89 28.49
CA TYR A 119 0.43 25.46 27.12
C TYR A 119 -0.84 25.21 26.30
N ASN A 120 -0.90 25.81 25.11
CA ASN A 120 -1.95 25.59 24.14
C ASN A 120 -1.41 24.83 22.94
N LEU A 121 -2.12 23.77 22.55
CA LEU A 121 -1.83 23.03 21.34
C LEU A 121 -1.90 23.95 20.09
N PRO A 122 -1.11 23.65 19.05
CA PRO A 122 -1.19 24.41 17.81
C PRO A 122 -2.57 24.27 17.16
N SER A 123 -3.04 25.29 16.45
CA SER A 123 -4.31 25.24 15.73
C SER A 123 -4.26 24.20 14.59
N ARG A 124 -5.44 23.74 14.14
CA ARG A 124 -5.55 22.88 12.92
C ARG A 124 -4.83 23.49 11.73
N GLY A 125 -5.00 24.82 11.51
CA GLY A 125 -4.34 25.52 10.42
C GLY A 125 -2.81 25.44 10.50
N THR A 126 -2.25 25.57 11.72
CA THR A 126 -0.80 25.40 11.95
C THR A 126 -0.35 23.99 11.62
N ILE A 127 -1.10 22.97 12.07
CA ILE A 127 -0.76 21.56 11.78
C ILE A 127 -0.83 21.28 10.27
N VAL A 128 -1.88 21.71 9.57
CA VAL A 128 -2.02 21.54 8.12
C VAL A 128 -0.88 22.22 7.38
N SER A 129 -0.52 23.45 7.74
CA SER A 129 0.61 24.16 7.12
C SER A 129 1.92 23.38 7.32
N ARG A 130 2.18 22.88 8.54
CA ARG A 130 3.37 22.07 8.83
C ARG A 130 3.37 20.71 8.13
N LEU A 131 2.21 20.08 7.96
CA LEU A 131 2.07 18.85 7.16
C LEU A 131 2.44 19.10 5.69
N HIS A 132 2.05 20.27 5.11
CA HIS A 132 2.44 20.63 3.76
C HIS A 132 3.95 20.79 3.62
N THR A 133 4.59 21.50 4.57
CA THR A 133 6.05 21.64 4.58
C THR A 133 6.74 20.29 4.69
N LEU A 134 6.33 19.47 5.67
CA LEU A 134 6.88 18.12 5.87
C LEU A 134 6.72 17.25 4.63
N TYR A 135 5.56 17.32 3.95
CA TYR A 135 5.32 16.59 2.70
C TYR A 135 6.28 17.05 1.60
N GLY A 136 6.47 18.36 1.42
CA GLY A 136 7.40 18.91 0.44
C GLY A 136 8.84 18.42 0.68
N ASP A 137 9.31 18.51 1.92
CA ASP A 137 10.66 18.07 2.31
C ASP A 137 10.86 16.56 2.07
N GLN A 138 9.89 15.74 2.51
CA GLN A 138 9.95 14.30 2.31
C GLN A 138 9.85 13.93 0.84
N ARG A 139 8.97 14.59 0.05
CA ARG A 139 8.86 14.37 -1.40
C ARG A 139 10.17 14.67 -2.11
N ALA A 140 10.83 15.77 -1.77
CA ALA A 140 12.14 16.12 -2.31
C ALA A 140 13.20 15.04 -1.98
N GLN A 141 13.19 14.54 -0.75
CA GLN A 141 14.08 13.44 -0.33
C GLN A 141 13.82 12.15 -1.12
N GLN A 142 12.55 11.75 -1.34
CA GLN A 142 12.25 10.57 -2.14
C GLN A 142 12.60 10.79 -3.62
N SER A 143 12.33 11.99 -4.16
CA SER A 143 12.69 12.34 -5.52
C SER A 143 14.20 12.26 -5.77
N SER A 144 15.03 12.68 -4.81
CA SER A 144 16.50 12.57 -4.93
C SER A 144 16.98 11.14 -5.04
N LYS A 145 16.31 10.17 -4.39
CA LYS A 145 16.61 8.75 -4.55
C LYS A 145 16.31 8.26 -5.96
N LEU A 146 15.16 8.68 -6.53
CA LEU A 146 14.77 8.31 -7.89
C LEU A 146 15.69 8.90 -8.96
N VAL A 147 16.32 10.03 -8.70
CA VAL A 147 17.32 10.62 -9.62
C VAL A 147 18.54 9.71 -9.75
N GLN A 148 18.95 9.07 -8.66
CA GLN A 148 20.20 8.27 -8.59
C GLN A 148 20.07 6.89 -9.25
N VAL A 149 18.86 6.39 -9.49
CA VAL A 149 18.64 5.06 -10.06
C VAL A 149 18.31 5.13 -11.56
N ARG A 150 18.67 4.08 -12.30
CA ARG A 150 18.42 3.98 -13.74
C ARG A 150 17.04 3.40 -14.05
N ASN A 151 16.59 2.44 -13.25
CA ASN A 151 15.39 1.65 -13.51
C ASN A 151 14.43 1.73 -12.32
N VAL A 152 13.15 1.89 -12.59
CA VAL A 152 12.06 1.93 -11.61
C VAL A 152 10.93 1.04 -12.11
N ALA A 153 10.45 0.14 -11.26
CA ALA A 153 9.20 -0.57 -11.49
C ALA A 153 8.05 0.20 -10.80
N LEU A 154 6.90 0.30 -11.42
CA LEU A 154 5.69 0.85 -10.82
C LEU A 154 4.71 -0.27 -10.49
N THR A 155 3.97 -0.10 -9.42
CA THR A 155 2.71 -0.82 -9.20
C THR A 155 1.59 0.19 -8.99
N GLY A 156 0.43 -0.12 -9.54
CA GLY A 156 -0.74 0.72 -9.42
C GLY A 156 -2.01 -0.09 -9.25
N ASP A 157 -2.95 0.46 -8.50
CA ASP A 157 -4.24 -0.16 -8.26
C ASP A 157 -5.30 0.90 -8.00
N HIS A 158 -6.57 0.58 -8.29
CA HIS A 158 -7.72 1.44 -8.05
C HIS A 158 -8.51 0.97 -6.83
N TRP A 159 -8.95 1.93 -6.04
CA TRP A 159 -9.77 1.66 -4.88
C TRP A 159 -10.96 2.62 -4.79
N THR A 160 -12.12 2.09 -4.42
CA THR A 160 -13.32 2.89 -4.18
C THR A 160 -13.55 3.03 -2.68
N SER A 161 -13.65 4.27 -2.22
CA SER A 161 -13.87 4.60 -0.81
C SER A 161 -15.31 4.29 -0.37
N VAL A 162 -15.54 4.30 0.95
CA VAL A 162 -16.90 4.18 1.54
C VAL A 162 -17.85 5.31 1.14
N ASN A 163 -17.32 6.40 0.59
CA ASN A 163 -18.08 7.55 0.07
C ASN A 163 -18.29 7.47 -1.46
N ASN A 164 -17.97 6.35 -2.10
CA ASN A 164 -17.98 6.17 -3.56
C ASN A 164 -16.99 7.07 -4.34
N ASP A 165 -15.97 7.58 -3.69
CA ASP A 165 -14.87 8.25 -4.38
C ASP A 165 -13.86 7.22 -4.87
N ASN A 166 -13.38 7.37 -6.09
CA ASN A 166 -12.35 6.53 -6.68
C ASN A 166 -10.98 7.12 -6.44
N TYR A 167 -10.02 6.28 -6.10
CA TYR A 167 -8.62 6.64 -5.86
C TYR A 167 -7.71 5.74 -6.67
N LEU A 168 -6.63 6.31 -7.20
CA LEU A 168 -5.50 5.59 -7.77
C LEU A 168 -4.33 5.67 -6.78
N GLY A 169 -3.81 4.51 -6.39
CA GLY A 169 -2.55 4.40 -5.66
C GLY A 169 -1.42 3.97 -6.61
N VAL A 170 -0.29 4.65 -6.56
CA VAL A 170 0.90 4.30 -7.33
C VAL A 170 2.10 4.22 -6.40
N MET A 171 2.85 3.13 -6.49
CA MET A 171 4.11 2.94 -5.78
C MET A 171 5.27 2.79 -6.76
N ALA A 172 6.44 3.26 -6.36
CA ALA A 172 7.70 3.01 -7.03
C ALA A 172 8.50 1.93 -6.30
N HIS A 173 9.15 1.07 -7.06
CA HIS A 173 10.02 -0.01 -6.58
C HIS A 173 11.34 0.03 -7.36
N PHE A 174 12.47 -0.06 -6.67
CA PHE A 174 13.78 -0.08 -7.30
C PHE A 174 14.83 -0.66 -6.35
N ILE A 175 15.95 -1.06 -6.90
CA ILE A 175 17.13 -1.45 -6.14
C ILE A 175 18.12 -0.30 -6.20
N ASP A 176 18.51 0.23 -5.04
CA ASP A 176 19.47 1.34 -4.95
C ASP A 176 20.93 0.89 -5.17
N ASN A 177 21.87 1.84 -5.07
CA ASN A 177 23.28 1.57 -5.29
C ASN A 177 23.88 0.61 -4.24
N ASP A 178 23.28 0.56 -3.05
CA ASP A 178 23.69 -0.34 -1.97
C ASP A 178 22.98 -1.71 -2.05
N TRP A 179 22.39 -2.05 -3.17
CA TRP A 179 21.61 -3.28 -3.40
C TRP A 179 20.50 -3.49 -2.36
N THR A 180 19.88 -2.40 -1.92
CA THR A 180 18.72 -2.45 -1.03
C THR A 180 17.44 -2.23 -1.82
N MET A 181 16.45 -3.11 -1.61
CA MET A 181 15.12 -2.94 -2.19
C MET A 181 14.42 -1.74 -1.56
N GLN A 182 14.07 -0.78 -2.37
CA GLN A 182 13.31 0.40 -1.99
C GLN A 182 11.89 0.30 -2.56
N SER A 183 10.91 0.65 -1.72
CA SER A 183 9.51 0.70 -2.11
C SER A 183 8.82 1.85 -1.37
N PHE A 184 8.18 2.77 -2.11
CA PHE A 184 7.43 3.85 -1.50
C PHE A 184 6.31 4.40 -2.39
N ALA A 185 5.30 5.01 -1.74
CA ALA A 185 4.17 5.61 -2.42
C ALA A 185 4.57 6.86 -3.20
N LEU A 186 4.16 6.95 -4.47
CA LEU A 186 4.26 8.17 -5.27
C LEU A 186 3.03 9.04 -5.08
N THR A 187 1.84 8.44 -5.10
CA THR A 187 0.58 9.15 -4.93
C THR A 187 -0.56 8.23 -4.48
N VAL A 188 -1.55 8.83 -3.84
CA VAL A 188 -2.90 8.27 -3.66
C VAL A 188 -3.88 9.37 -4.04
N SER A 189 -4.13 9.52 -5.33
CA SER A 189 -4.94 10.62 -5.89
C SER A 189 -6.38 10.19 -6.15
N LYS A 190 -7.32 11.09 -5.88
CA LYS A 190 -8.73 10.93 -6.28
C LYS A 190 -8.83 11.06 -7.80
N THR A 191 -9.56 10.14 -8.43
CA THR A 191 -9.86 10.17 -9.86
C THR A 191 -11.33 10.50 -10.05
N GLU A 192 -11.62 11.53 -10.85
CA GLU A 192 -13.01 12.01 -11.09
C GLU A 192 -13.63 11.36 -12.34
N GLU A 193 -12.79 10.86 -13.24
CA GLU A 193 -13.21 10.26 -14.48
C GLU A 193 -13.61 8.79 -14.31
N ARG A 194 -14.43 8.30 -15.25
CA ARG A 194 -14.68 6.87 -15.36
C ARG A 194 -13.37 6.17 -15.73
N HIS A 195 -13.16 4.98 -15.19
CA HIS A 195 -11.91 4.19 -15.37
C HIS A 195 -11.83 3.59 -16.79
N TYR A 196 -11.82 4.44 -17.84
CA TYR A 196 -11.47 4.01 -19.18
C TYR A 196 -9.97 3.76 -19.28
N ALA A 197 -9.57 2.92 -20.23
CA ALA A 197 -8.17 2.54 -20.40
C ALA A 197 -7.25 3.75 -20.63
N GLU A 198 -7.69 4.68 -21.47
CA GLU A 198 -6.96 5.90 -21.79
C GLU A 198 -6.76 6.78 -20.54
N ALA A 199 -7.81 7.04 -19.78
CA ALA A 199 -7.72 7.83 -18.55
C ALA A 199 -6.79 7.18 -17.52
N CYS A 200 -6.85 5.85 -17.37
CA CYS A 200 -5.94 5.12 -16.49
C CYS A 200 -4.48 5.24 -16.98
N ALA A 201 -4.22 5.12 -18.28
CA ALA A 201 -2.89 5.28 -18.86
C ALA A 201 -2.35 6.70 -18.63
N ASP A 202 -3.17 7.73 -18.88
CA ASP A 202 -2.80 9.13 -18.66
C ASP A 202 -2.47 9.41 -17.20
N HIS A 203 -3.22 8.84 -16.26
CA HIS A 203 -2.90 8.97 -14.83
C HIS A 203 -1.52 8.41 -14.49
N PHE A 204 -1.13 7.23 -14.98
CA PHE A 204 0.20 6.67 -14.76
C PHE A 204 1.30 7.53 -15.40
N LEU A 205 1.08 8.01 -16.63
CA LEU A 205 2.02 8.90 -17.30
C LEU A 205 2.19 10.23 -16.55
N ASN A 206 1.10 10.81 -16.07
CA ASN A 206 1.13 12.04 -15.28
C ASN A 206 1.95 11.85 -14.00
N VAL A 207 1.73 10.77 -13.27
CA VAL A 207 2.52 10.45 -12.07
C VAL A 207 4.00 10.28 -12.42
N ALA A 208 4.33 9.53 -13.48
CA ALA A 208 5.70 9.31 -13.90
C ALA A 208 6.39 10.63 -14.34
N ASN A 209 5.65 11.54 -15.00
CA ASN A 209 6.13 12.87 -15.38
C ASN A 209 6.33 13.78 -14.17
N GLU A 210 5.37 13.83 -13.22
CA GLU A 210 5.47 14.63 -11.99
C GLU A 210 6.69 14.26 -11.12
N TRP A 211 7.03 12.96 -11.11
CA TRP A 211 8.21 12.45 -10.40
C TRP A 211 9.47 12.43 -11.28
N LYS A 212 9.38 12.83 -12.56
CA LYS A 212 10.48 12.87 -13.53
C LYS A 212 11.17 11.51 -13.71
N ILE A 213 10.37 10.46 -13.78
CA ILE A 213 10.85 9.07 -13.91
C ILE A 213 10.34 8.36 -15.17
N LYS A 214 9.60 9.03 -16.05
CA LYS A 214 8.98 8.42 -17.24
C LYS A 214 9.97 7.54 -18.02
N ASP A 215 11.16 8.05 -18.28
CA ASP A 215 12.19 7.36 -19.07
C ASP A 215 12.93 6.27 -18.27
N LYS A 216 12.68 6.17 -16.97
CA LYS A 216 13.25 5.17 -16.06
C LYS A 216 12.29 4.04 -15.74
N VAL A 217 10.99 4.22 -16.04
CA VAL A 217 9.98 3.19 -15.73
C VAL A 217 10.15 2.02 -16.68
N THR A 218 10.41 0.85 -16.11
CA THR A 218 10.59 -0.40 -16.85
C THR A 218 9.33 -1.24 -16.91
N THR A 219 8.65 -1.36 -15.78
CA THR A 219 7.45 -2.20 -15.65
C THR A 219 6.32 -1.47 -14.93
N LEU A 220 5.10 -1.84 -15.27
CA LEU A 220 3.89 -1.46 -14.55
C LEU A 220 3.14 -2.71 -14.10
N GLY A 221 3.10 -2.94 -12.77
CA GLY A 221 2.31 -3.98 -12.15
C GLY A 221 0.87 -3.51 -11.89
N THR A 222 -0.14 -4.25 -12.37
CA THR A 222 -1.56 -3.95 -12.11
C THR A 222 -2.34 -5.22 -11.79
N ASP A 223 -3.58 -5.06 -11.36
CA ASP A 223 -4.53 -6.16 -11.31
C ASP A 223 -4.90 -6.65 -12.73
N SER A 224 -5.70 -7.72 -12.81
CA SER A 224 -6.17 -8.29 -14.08
C SER A 224 -7.50 -7.68 -14.56
N ALA A 225 -7.89 -6.51 -14.10
CA ALA A 225 -9.08 -5.84 -14.59
C ALA A 225 -8.90 -5.42 -16.07
N ARG A 226 -9.95 -5.58 -16.87
CA ARG A 226 -9.86 -5.37 -18.34
C ARG A 226 -9.39 -3.96 -18.72
N ASN A 227 -9.87 -2.95 -18.01
CA ASN A 227 -9.46 -1.56 -18.20
C ASN A 227 -7.98 -1.34 -17.85
N MET A 228 -7.45 -1.98 -16.80
CA MET A 228 -6.05 -1.86 -16.38
C MET A 228 -5.12 -2.56 -17.36
N VAL A 229 -5.50 -3.76 -17.85
CA VAL A 229 -4.75 -4.47 -18.89
C VAL A 229 -4.74 -3.68 -20.20
N ALA A 230 -5.87 -3.05 -20.57
CA ALA A 230 -5.94 -2.20 -21.75
C ALA A 230 -5.12 -0.92 -21.57
N ALA A 231 -5.16 -0.27 -20.41
CA ALA A 231 -4.33 0.89 -20.08
C ALA A 231 -2.83 0.58 -20.18
N ALA A 232 -2.41 -0.56 -19.63
CA ALA A 232 -1.00 -0.97 -19.69
C ALA A 232 -0.49 -1.14 -21.13
N ARG A 233 -1.34 -1.55 -22.07
CA ARG A 233 -0.99 -1.68 -23.49
C ARG A 233 -0.78 -0.33 -24.20
N LEU A 234 -1.32 0.76 -23.65
CA LEU A 234 -1.15 2.12 -24.16
C LEU A 234 0.14 2.79 -23.63
N LEU A 235 0.79 2.15 -22.67
CA LEU A 235 1.97 2.70 -22.00
C LEU A 235 3.26 2.10 -22.57
N PRO A 236 4.37 2.86 -22.58
CA PRO A 236 5.67 2.37 -23.02
C PRO A 236 6.39 1.51 -21.97
N PHE A 237 5.63 0.87 -21.07
CA PHE A 237 6.14 0.09 -19.94
C PHE A 237 5.76 -1.38 -20.12
N GLU A 238 6.62 -2.29 -19.69
CA GLU A 238 6.28 -3.71 -19.64
C GLU A 238 5.18 -3.99 -18.62
N HIS A 239 4.11 -4.62 -19.04
CA HIS A 239 3.01 -4.96 -18.13
C HIS A 239 3.31 -6.22 -17.33
N MET A 240 3.17 -6.13 -16.00
CA MET A 240 3.34 -7.23 -15.05
C MET A 240 2.02 -7.49 -14.31
N PRO A 241 1.24 -8.52 -14.70
CA PRO A 241 0.01 -8.87 -14.00
C PRO A 241 0.29 -9.29 -12.55
N CYS A 242 -0.52 -8.82 -11.62
CA CYS A 242 -0.41 -9.15 -10.20
C CYS A 242 -0.65 -10.65 -9.95
N MET A 243 0.35 -11.38 -9.48
CA MET A 243 0.27 -12.82 -9.23
C MET A 243 -0.72 -13.17 -8.11
N ALA A 244 -0.90 -12.28 -7.12
CA ALA A 244 -1.91 -12.49 -6.08
C ALA A 244 -3.33 -12.47 -6.65
N HIS A 245 -3.63 -11.57 -7.59
CA HIS A 245 -4.92 -11.52 -8.30
C HIS A 245 -5.09 -12.71 -9.27
N ILE A 246 -4.03 -13.16 -9.92
CA ILE A 246 -4.07 -14.37 -10.73
C ILE A 246 -4.46 -15.58 -9.86
N LEU A 247 -3.77 -15.81 -8.75
CA LEU A 247 -4.08 -16.90 -7.83
C LEU A 247 -5.48 -16.77 -7.22
N GLN A 248 -5.90 -15.54 -6.84
CA GLN A 248 -7.26 -15.28 -6.38
C GLN A 248 -8.30 -15.74 -7.41
N ARG A 249 -8.11 -15.40 -8.67
CA ARG A 249 -9.04 -15.76 -9.76
C ARG A 249 -9.03 -17.26 -10.01
N THR A 250 -7.86 -17.88 -10.08
CA THR A 250 -7.72 -19.33 -10.31
C THR A 250 -8.39 -20.15 -9.21
N VAL A 251 -8.15 -19.81 -7.94
CA VAL A 251 -8.83 -20.48 -6.82
C VAL A 251 -10.35 -20.27 -6.88
N THR A 252 -10.81 -19.04 -7.17
CA THR A 252 -12.25 -18.75 -7.26
C THR A 252 -12.92 -19.57 -8.36
N VAL A 253 -12.32 -19.66 -9.55
CA VAL A 253 -12.85 -20.47 -10.67
C VAL A 253 -12.90 -21.94 -10.28
N SER A 254 -11.85 -22.45 -9.63
CA SER A 254 -11.78 -23.86 -9.20
C SER A 254 -12.79 -24.20 -8.12
N LEU A 255 -13.13 -23.24 -7.24
CA LEU A 255 -14.15 -23.42 -6.21
C LEU A 255 -15.58 -23.40 -6.77
N ASN A 256 -15.87 -22.50 -7.72
CA ASN A 256 -17.23 -22.33 -8.25
C ASN A 256 -17.78 -23.57 -8.97
N ASP A 257 -16.91 -24.35 -9.59
CA ASP A 257 -17.30 -25.59 -10.30
C ASP A 257 -17.01 -26.85 -9.48
N SER A 258 -16.98 -26.74 -8.16
CA SER A 258 -16.59 -27.82 -7.26
C SER A 258 -17.73 -28.28 -6.36
N ALA A 259 -17.61 -29.53 -5.87
CA ALA A 259 -18.52 -30.09 -4.87
C ALA A 259 -18.33 -29.48 -3.46
N PHE A 260 -17.43 -28.49 -3.31
CA PHE A 260 -17.15 -27.83 -2.04
C PHE A 260 -18.18 -26.76 -1.67
N GLU A 261 -18.86 -26.15 -2.65
CA GLU A 261 -19.77 -25.01 -2.42
C GLU A 261 -20.88 -25.32 -1.41
N ARG A 262 -21.42 -26.54 -1.42
CA ARG A 262 -22.45 -26.96 -0.47
C ARG A 262 -21.94 -26.95 0.99
N ALA A 263 -20.74 -27.44 1.22
CA ALA A 263 -20.11 -27.42 2.54
C ALA A 263 -19.75 -26.01 2.95
N LEU A 264 -19.21 -25.18 2.03
CA LEU A 264 -18.90 -23.77 2.27
C LEU A 264 -20.16 -22.93 2.60
N ALA A 265 -21.28 -23.20 1.92
CA ALA A 265 -22.56 -22.55 2.23
C ALA A 265 -23.05 -22.88 3.65
N LYS A 266 -22.85 -24.12 4.13
CA LYS A 266 -23.13 -24.47 5.53
C LYS A 266 -22.17 -23.76 6.49
N CYS A 267 -20.88 -23.68 6.17
CA CYS A 267 -19.91 -22.92 6.96
C CYS A 267 -20.37 -21.47 7.15
N ARG A 268 -20.77 -20.80 6.07
CA ARG A 268 -21.28 -19.42 6.10
C ARG A 268 -22.53 -19.29 7.00
N LYS A 269 -23.43 -20.26 6.96
CA LYS A 269 -24.62 -20.29 7.84
C LYS A 269 -24.24 -20.45 9.31
N ILE A 270 -23.31 -21.36 9.63
CA ILE A 270 -22.81 -21.55 11.00
C ILE A 270 -22.15 -20.25 11.49
N VAL A 271 -21.22 -19.69 10.73
CA VAL A 271 -20.55 -18.42 11.11
C VAL A 271 -21.56 -17.30 11.33
N GLY A 272 -22.54 -17.14 10.42
CA GLY A 272 -23.61 -16.16 10.53
C GLY A 272 -24.42 -16.31 11.83
N HIS A 273 -24.78 -17.54 12.19
CA HIS A 273 -25.52 -17.86 13.42
C HIS A 273 -24.79 -17.37 14.68
N PHE A 274 -23.48 -17.61 14.75
CA PHE A 274 -22.66 -17.16 15.90
C PHE A 274 -22.33 -15.67 15.84
N LYS A 275 -22.12 -15.10 14.66
CA LYS A 275 -21.75 -13.68 14.49
C LYS A 275 -22.91 -12.73 14.85
N HIS A 276 -24.16 -13.14 14.57
CA HIS A 276 -25.34 -12.31 14.84
C HIS A 276 -25.94 -12.51 16.24
N SER A 277 -25.40 -13.44 17.04
CA SER A 277 -25.84 -13.69 18.41
C SER A 277 -24.69 -13.51 19.41
N PRO A 278 -24.67 -12.43 20.20
CA PRO A 278 -23.68 -12.24 21.26
C PRO A 278 -23.68 -13.39 22.29
N ALA A 279 -24.85 -13.96 22.59
CA ALA A 279 -24.97 -15.09 23.52
C ALA A 279 -24.24 -16.33 22.96
N ASN A 280 -24.49 -16.69 21.70
CA ASN A 280 -23.81 -17.82 21.05
C ASN A 280 -22.30 -17.60 20.95
N ALA A 281 -21.88 -16.36 20.65
CA ALA A 281 -20.46 -16.02 20.59
C ALA A 281 -19.78 -16.15 21.97
N GLN A 282 -20.48 -15.80 23.06
CA GLN A 282 -19.96 -15.95 24.41
C GLN A 282 -19.90 -17.41 24.84
N GLU A 283 -20.92 -18.20 24.51
CA GLU A 283 -20.94 -19.64 24.77
C GLU A 283 -19.81 -20.36 24.02
N LEU A 284 -19.57 -20.00 22.75
CA LEU A 284 -18.43 -20.54 21.99
C LEU A 284 -17.08 -20.22 22.67
N LYS A 285 -16.90 -19.00 23.18
CA LYS A 285 -15.70 -18.64 23.96
C LYS A 285 -15.55 -19.49 25.22
N ALA A 286 -16.64 -19.78 25.92
CA ALA A 286 -16.62 -20.65 27.10
C ALA A 286 -16.20 -22.09 26.69
N GLN A 287 -16.76 -22.64 25.62
CA GLN A 287 -16.38 -23.95 25.08
C GLN A 287 -14.91 -24.00 24.65
N GLN A 288 -14.42 -22.95 23.97
CA GLN A 288 -13.01 -22.86 23.59
C GLN A 288 -12.09 -22.89 24.83
N ALA A 289 -12.43 -22.13 25.87
CA ALA A 289 -11.67 -22.11 27.10
C ALA A 289 -11.66 -23.50 27.78
N THR A 290 -12.83 -24.18 27.85
CA THR A 290 -12.95 -25.54 28.41
C THR A 290 -12.09 -26.56 27.69
N HIS A 291 -11.93 -26.42 26.36
CA HIS A 291 -11.09 -27.31 25.54
C HIS A 291 -9.61 -26.86 25.48
N GLY A 292 -9.22 -25.84 26.21
CA GLY A 292 -7.85 -25.30 26.20
C GLY A 292 -7.46 -24.61 24.88
N HIS A 293 -8.42 -24.22 24.07
CA HIS A 293 -8.17 -23.51 22.82
C HIS A 293 -8.08 -22.00 23.06
N GLN A 294 -7.31 -21.32 22.21
CA GLN A 294 -7.31 -19.86 22.18
C GLN A 294 -8.72 -19.34 21.86
N THR A 295 -9.20 -18.40 22.67
CA THR A 295 -10.49 -17.75 22.44
C THR A 295 -10.44 -16.83 21.24
N GLU A 296 -11.12 -17.21 20.17
CA GLU A 296 -11.15 -16.45 18.91
C GLU A 296 -12.54 -16.52 18.24
N PRO A 297 -12.99 -15.43 17.61
CA PRO A 297 -14.28 -15.42 16.92
C PRO A 297 -14.20 -16.26 15.64
N LEU A 298 -15.34 -16.78 15.18
CA LEU A 298 -15.46 -17.34 13.84
C LEU A 298 -15.31 -16.25 12.79
N VAL A 299 -14.68 -16.62 11.66
CA VAL A 299 -14.43 -15.70 10.54
C VAL A 299 -15.40 -15.99 9.41
N GLN A 300 -16.08 -14.95 8.93
CA GLN A 300 -16.90 -15.02 7.72
C GLN A 300 -16.00 -14.79 6.50
N ASP A 301 -16.14 -15.66 5.51
CA ASP A 301 -15.42 -15.48 4.25
C ASP A 301 -15.90 -14.24 3.47
N VAL A 302 -14.98 -13.70 2.67
CA VAL A 302 -15.22 -12.62 1.73
C VAL A 302 -15.03 -13.19 0.33
N PRO A 303 -16.05 -13.25 -0.53
CA PRO A 303 -15.98 -13.92 -1.84
C PRO A 303 -14.83 -13.49 -2.73
N THR A 304 -14.40 -12.23 -2.60
CA THR A 304 -13.27 -11.65 -3.35
C THR A 304 -11.90 -11.94 -2.75
N ARG A 305 -11.82 -12.69 -1.63
CA ARG A 305 -10.57 -12.99 -0.91
C ARG A 305 -10.55 -14.45 -0.45
N TRP A 306 -10.11 -15.36 -1.29
CA TRP A 306 -10.10 -16.80 -1.02
C TRP A 306 -9.37 -17.19 0.26
N ASN A 307 -8.36 -16.43 0.68
CA ASN A 307 -7.69 -16.64 1.98
C ASN A 307 -8.67 -16.59 3.16
N SER A 308 -9.72 -15.76 3.07
CA SER A 308 -10.77 -15.71 4.10
C SER A 308 -11.62 -16.96 4.14
N THR A 309 -11.80 -17.64 3.00
CA THR A 309 -12.48 -18.94 2.92
C THR A 309 -11.67 -20.02 3.64
N LEU A 310 -10.36 -20.04 3.43
CA LEU A 310 -9.45 -20.95 4.13
C LEU A 310 -9.48 -20.71 5.65
N GLU A 311 -9.41 -19.45 6.08
CA GLU A 311 -9.51 -19.11 7.51
C GLU A 311 -10.87 -19.50 8.11
N MET A 312 -11.96 -19.32 7.39
CA MET A 312 -13.30 -19.79 7.82
C MET A 312 -13.30 -21.29 8.05
N ILE A 313 -12.76 -22.07 7.12
CA ILE A 313 -12.67 -23.54 7.22
C ILE A 313 -11.87 -23.92 8.46
N LYS A 314 -10.66 -23.41 8.63
CA LYS A 314 -9.78 -23.70 9.77
C LYS A 314 -10.43 -23.39 11.11
N ARG A 315 -11.13 -22.24 11.20
CA ARG A 315 -11.85 -21.86 12.43
C ARG A 315 -12.99 -22.81 12.78
N ILE A 316 -13.75 -23.25 11.77
CA ILE A 316 -14.84 -24.20 11.97
C ILE A 316 -14.31 -25.58 12.38
N GLN A 317 -13.28 -26.09 11.72
CA GLN A 317 -12.69 -27.40 12.04
C GLN A 317 -12.08 -27.43 13.45
N ARG A 318 -11.32 -26.38 13.80
CA ARG A 318 -10.72 -26.24 15.13
C ARG A 318 -11.77 -26.20 16.25
N ASN A 319 -12.93 -25.64 15.95
CA ASN A 319 -14.03 -25.48 16.93
C ASN A 319 -15.14 -26.53 16.75
N LYS A 320 -14.94 -27.62 15.98
CA LYS A 320 -15.94 -28.64 15.66
C LYS A 320 -16.71 -29.11 16.92
N SER A 321 -16.01 -29.47 17.99
CA SER A 321 -16.60 -30.02 19.21
C SER A 321 -17.52 -29.00 19.89
N GLY A 322 -17.02 -27.79 20.17
CA GLY A 322 -17.81 -26.73 20.81
C GLY A 322 -19.02 -26.31 19.98
N LEU A 323 -18.85 -26.17 18.64
CA LEU A 323 -19.94 -25.84 17.73
C LEU A 323 -21.04 -26.90 17.75
N THR A 324 -20.66 -28.20 17.71
CA THR A 324 -21.60 -29.32 17.76
C THR A 324 -22.40 -29.31 19.07
N THR A 325 -21.72 -29.13 20.20
CA THR A 325 -22.35 -29.08 21.52
C THR A 325 -23.40 -27.97 21.59
N ILE A 326 -23.03 -26.74 21.23
CA ILE A 326 -23.93 -25.58 21.29
C ILE A 326 -25.11 -25.74 20.35
N LEU A 327 -24.89 -26.11 19.08
CA LEU A 327 -25.98 -26.26 18.10
C LEU A 327 -26.97 -27.37 18.50
N THR A 328 -26.51 -28.45 19.14
CA THR A 328 -27.34 -29.54 19.61
C THR A 328 -28.16 -29.11 20.86
N GLN A 329 -27.53 -28.46 21.83
CA GLN A 329 -28.20 -27.99 23.05
C GLN A 329 -29.30 -26.96 22.77
N GLN A 330 -29.06 -26.07 21.81
CA GLN A 330 -30.01 -25.02 21.44
C GLN A 330 -31.15 -25.49 20.54
N ASN A 331 -31.15 -26.74 20.10
CA ASN A 331 -32.09 -27.27 19.10
C ASN A 331 -32.19 -26.34 17.87
N SER A 332 -31.03 -25.87 17.42
CA SER A 332 -30.89 -24.83 16.37
C SER A 332 -31.38 -25.34 15.02
N LYS A 333 -31.97 -24.45 14.21
CA LYS A 333 -32.25 -24.71 12.78
C LYS A 333 -30.97 -24.85 11.93
N VAL A 334 -29.84 -24.39 12.44
CA VAL A 334 -28.52 -24.53 11.81
C VAL A 334 -27.91 -25.85 12.28
N THR A 335 -27.69 -26.76 11.36
CA THR A 335 -27.06 -28.06 11.66
C THR A 335 -25.56 -28.01 11.45
N MET A 336 -24.82 -28.75 12.26
CA MET A 336 -23.39 -28.95 12.05
C MET A 336 -23.12 -29.68 10.74
N LEU A 337 -21.92 -29.53 10.21
CA LEU A 337 -21.41 -30.28 9.06
C LEU A 337 -21.37 -31.76 9.36
N THR A 338 -21.72 -32.57 8.36
CA THR A 338 -21.55 -34.05 8.41
C THR A 338 -20.07 -34.40 8.34
N ASP A 339 -19.71 -35.61 8.77
CA ASP A 339 -18.32 -36.07 8.67
C ASP A 339 -17.81 -36.06 7.22
N GLN A 340 -18.63 -36.43 6.24
CA GLN A 340 -18.26 -36.31 4.82
C GLN A 340 -18.03 -34.88 4.35
N GLU A 341 -18.79 -33.90 4.86
CA GLU A 341 -18.59 -32.50 4.56
C GLU A 341 -17.31 -31.98 5.23
N LEU A 342 -17.01 -32.43 6.44
CA LEU A 342 -15.76 -32.11 7.14
C LEU A 342 -14.54 -32.68 6.43
N ASP A 343 -14.61 -33.94 5.98
CA ASP A 343 -13.52 -34.55 5.20
C ASP A 343 -13.27 -33.81 3.88
N ARG A 344 -14.35 -33.36 3.21
CA ARG A 344 -14.21 -32.52 2.01
C ARG A 344 -13.54 -31.19 2.33
N LEU A 345 -13.90 -30.53 3.44
CA LEU A 345 -13.26 -29.28 3.85
C LEU A 345 -11.80 -29.49 4.24
N GLN A 346 -11.46 -30.63 4.84
CA GLN A 346 -10.08 -31.00 5.13
C GLN A 346 -9.26 -31.11 3.84
N LYS A 347 -9.79 -31.79 2.82
CA LYS A 347 -9.16 -31.87 1.51
C LYS A 347 -9.03 -30.49 0.84
N LEU A 348 -10.02 -29.62 1.00
CA LEU A 348 -9.95 -28.25 0.48
C LEU A 348 -8.88 -27.42 1.22
N GLU A 349 -8.75 -27.55 2.52
CA GLU A 349 -7.68 -26.90 3.30
C GLU A 349 -6.31 -27.34 2.77
N GLU A 350 -6.08 -28.64 2.57
CA GLU A 350 -4.83 -29.18 2.02
C GLU A 350 -4.50 -28.62 0.62
N LEU A 351 -5.51 -28.39 -0.21
CA LEU A 351 -5.35 -27.80 -1.54
C LEU A 351 -5.06 -26.29 -1.51
N LEU A 352 -5.68 -25.58 -0.56
CA LEU A 352 -5.56 -24.12 -0.49
C LEU A 352 -4.32 -23.64 0.28
N GLU A 353 -3.81 -24.44 1.22
CA GLU A 353 -2.66 -24.04 2.06
C GLU A 353 -1.39 -23.71 1.25
N PRO A 354 -0.99 -24.51 0.23
CA PRO A 354 0.12 -24.14 -0.65
C PRO A 354 -0.12 -22.83 -1.41
N CYS A 355 -1.36 -22.58 -1.84
CA CYS A 355 -1.72 -21.32 -2.52
C CYS A 355 -1.57 -20.13 -1.57
N ARG A 356 -1.95 -20.28 -0.29
CA ARG A 356 -1.77 -19.26 0.74
C ARG A 356 -0.29 -18.94 0.94
N TYR A 357 0.52 -19.98 1.13
CA TYR A 357 1.97 -19.81 1.28
C TYR A 357 2.60 -19.06 0.09
N VAL A 358 2.25 -19.46 -1.14
CA VAL A 358 2.75 -18.78 -2.35
C VAL A 358 2.28 -17.32 -2.42
N THR A 359 1.00 -17.05 -2.08
CA THR A 359 0.48 -15.67 -2.08
C THR A 359 1.21 -14.78 -1.07
N GLU A 360 1.46 -15.30 0.13
CA GLU A 360 2.21 -14.58 1.18
C GLU A 360 3.67 -14.36 0.76
N LEU A 361 4.31 -15.39 0.20
CA LEU A 361 5.69 -15.32 -0.29
C LEU A 361 5.85 -14.26 -1.40
N LEU A 362 4.94 -14.20 -2.35
CA LEU A 362 5.01 -13.24 -3.45
C LEU A 362 4.55 -11.82 -3.07
N GLY A 363 3.84 -11.66 -1.96
CA GLY A 363 3.32 -10.38 -1.47
C GLY A 363 4.31 -9.48 -0.74
N GLY A 364 5.59 -9.88 -0.65
CA GLY A 364 6.64 -9.10 0.00
C GLY A 364 7.08 -7.88 -0.81
N GLU A 365 7.42 -6.79 -0.13
CA GLU A 365 7.89 -5.54 -0.75
C GLU A 365 9.33 -5.17 -0.38
N ARG A 366 9.94 -5.89 0.58
CA ARG A 366 11.31 -5.63 1.07
C ARG A 366 12.34 -6.63 0.52
N TYR A 367 11.93 -7.55 -0.30
CA TYR A 367 12.79 -8.56 -0.92
C TYR A 367 12.36 -8.84 -2.36
N VAL A 368 13.27 -9.44 -3.11
CA VAL A 368 13.02 -9.79 -4.51
C VAL A 368 11.93 -10.84 -4.61
N SER A 369 10.81 -10.51 -5.26
CA SER A 369 9.66 -11.40 -5.40
C SER A 369 9.41 -11.87 -6.84
N CYS A 370 9.77 -11.07 -7.84
CA CYS A 370 9.55 -11.41 -9.26
C CYS A 370 10.23 -12.72 -9.68
N SER A 371 11.50 -12.92 -9.29
CA SER A 371 12.26 -14.14 -9.59
C SER A 371 11.70 -15.41 -8.98
N MET A 372 10.89 -15.28 -7.91
CA MET A 372 10.26 -16.41 -7.23
C MET A 372 8.97 -16.87 -7.90
N VAL A 373 8.42 -16.10 -8.84
CA VAL A 373 7.12 -16.40 -9.47
C VAL A 373 7.16 -17.75 -10.19
N LEU A 374 8.10 -17.96 -11.11
CA LEU A 374 8.17 -19.22 -11.87
C LEU A 374 8.42 -20.44 -10.98
N PRO A 375 9.39 -20.44 -10.06
CA PRO A 375 9.56 -21.54 -9.10
C PRO A 375 8.31 -21.82 -8.27
N ALA A 376 7.60 -20.78 -7.81
CA ALA A 376 6.37 -20.91 -7.04
C ALA A 376 5.22 -21.50 -7.86
N LEU A 377 5.04 -21.06 -9.11
CA LEU A 377 4.05 -21.65 -10.03
C LEU A 377 4.36 -23.11 -10.34
N CYS A 378 5.62 -23.46 -10.60
CA CYS A 378 6.03 -24.85 -10.81
C CYS A 378 5.74 -25.73 -9.58
N HIS A 379 5.92 -25.18 -8.37
CA HIS A 379 5.54 -25.88 -7.16
C HIS A 379 4.04 -26.11 -7.07
N LEU A 380 3.20 -25.10 -7.38
CA LEU A 380 1.75 -25.25 -7.39
C LEU A 380 1.28 -26.27 -8.45
N PHE A 381 1.83 -26.24 -9.65
CA PHE A 381 1.52 -27.22 -10.68
C PHE A 381 1.81 -28.66 -10.22
N ARG A 382 2.96 -28.87 -9.55
CA ARG A 382 3.34 -30.19 -9.04
C ARG A 382 2.40 -30.70 -7.94
N ILE A 383 2.00 -29.83 -7.00
CA ILE A 383 1.08 -30.22 -5.91
C ILE A 383 -0.33 -30.47 -6.46
N MET A 384 -0.75 -29.70 -7.46
CA MET A 384 -2.05 -29.82 -8.08
C MET A 384 -2.09 -30.91 -9.16
N GLU A 385 -1.00 -31.65 -9.38
CA GLU A 385 -1.03 -32.80 -10.30
C GLU A 385 -2.02 -33.86 -9.83
N PRO A 386 -2.94 -34.32 -10.70
CA PRO A 386 -3.91 -35.35 -10.36
C PRO A 386 -3.21 -36.64 -9.92
N SER A 387 -3.76 -37.31 -8.89
CA SER A 387 -3.34 -38.62 -8.42
C SER A 387 -4.50 -39.59 -8.54
N ASP A 388 -4.21 -40.88 -8.77
CA ASP A 388 -5.22 -41.94 -8.83
C ASP A 388 -5.99 -42.12 -7.50
N ASP A 389 -5.38 -41.72 -6.39
CA ASP A 389 -5.98 -41.74 -5.04
C ASP A 389 -6.89 -40.54 -4.75
N ASP A 390 -6.92 -39.55 -5.63
CA ASP A 390 -7.73 -38.36 -5.42
C ASP A 390 -9.23 -38.64 -5.62
N PRO A 391 -10.11 -38.25 -4.70
CA PRO A 391 -11.55 -38.31 -4.94
C PRO A 391 -11.95 -37.46 -6.17
N VAL A 392 -13.02 -37.88 -6.86
CA VAL A 392 -13.49 -37.23 -8.10
C VAL A 392 -13.63 -35.70 -7.98
N TYR A 393 -14.09 -35.20 -6.83
CA TYR A 393 -14.25 -33.76 -6.61
C TYR A 393 -12.90 -33.05 -6.45
N VAL A 394 -11.86 -33.72 -5.93
CA VAL A 394 -10.49 -33.20 -5.85
C VAL A 394 -9.85 -33.18 -7.25
N LEU A 395 -9.99 -34.29 -8.01
CA LEU A 395 -9.52 -34.36 -9.40
C LEU A 395 -10.11 -33.24 -10.25
N ARG A 396 -11.40 -32.95 -10.10
CA ARG A 396 -12.07 -31.88 -10.81
C ARG A 396 -11.50 -30.51 -10.44
N PHE A 397 -11.31 -30.24 -9.15
CA PHE A 397 -10.69 -29.00 -8.68
C PHE A 397 -9.28 -28.82 -9.25
N LYS A 398 -8.43 -29.85 -9.11
CA LYS A 398 -7.05 -29.83 -9.60
C LYS A 398 -6.97 -29.57 -11.09
N LYS A 399 -7.80 -30.24 -11.88
CA LYS A 399 -7.86 -30.09 -13.35
C LYS A 399 -8.22 -28.64 -13.74
N ILE A 400 -9.27 -28.08 -13.12
CA ILE A 400 -9.69 -26.70 -13.40
C ILE A 400 -8.59 -25.73 -12.98
N PHE A 401 -8.00 -25.94 -11.80
CA PHE A 401 -6.92 -25.10 -11.26
C PHE A 401 -5.70 -25.05 -12.22
N ILE A 402 -5.22 -26.22 -12.65
CA ILE A 402 -4.07 -26.31 -13.56
C ILE A 402 -4.40 -25.62 -14.89
N THR A 403 -5.57 -25.88 -15.47
CA THR A 403 -5.95 -25.31 -16.76
C THR A 403 -6.06 -23.79 -16.70
N ASP A 404 -6.74 -23.23 -15.68
CA ASP A 404 -6.90 -21.79 -15.54
C ASP A 404 -5.56 -21.10 -15.19
N LEU A 405 -4.77 -21.71 -14.30
CA LEU A 405 -3.46 -21.16 -13.93
C LEU A 405 -2.48 -21.17 -15.12
N ALA A 406 -2.46 -22.22 -15.92
CA ALA A 406 -1.63 -22.30 -17.12
C ALA A 406 -1.99 -21.20 -18.13
N GLN A 407 -3.29 -21.04 -18.42
CA GLN A 407 -3.77 -19.99 -19.32
C GLN A 407 -3.37 -18.58 -18.85
N ARG A 408 -3.47 -18.32 -17.54
CA ARG A 408 -3.09 -17.01 -16.96
C ARG A 408 -1.59 -16.79 -16.93
N ARG A 409 -0.81 -17.84 -16.64
CA ARG A 409 0.64 -17.81 -16.74
C ARG A 409 1.08 -17.44 -18.16
N ASP A 410 0.51 -18.08 -19.17
CA ASP A 410 0.89 -17.87 -20.57
C ASP A 410 0.46 -16.49 -21.09
N SER A 411 -0.53 -15.85 -20.46
CA SER A 411 -0.90 -14.46 -20.71
C SER A 411 -0.05 -13.43 -19.95
N SER A 412 0.88 -13.87 -19.10
CA SER A 412 1.79 -13.02 -18.33
C SER A 412 3.04 -12.68 -19.15
N ASN A 413 3.85 -11.72 -18.68
CA ASN A 413 5.16 -11.42 -19.26
C ASN A 413 6.18 -12.50 -18.86
N LEU A 414 6.10 -13.66 -19.52
CA LEU A 414 6.95 -14.81 -19.21
C LEU A 414 8.43 -14.52 -19.46
N THR A 415 8.76 -13.76 -20.50
CA THR A 415 10.14 -13.40 -20.82
C THR A 415 10.77 -12.62 -19.66
N TRP A 416 10.06 -11.62 -19.12
CA TRP A 416 10.53 -10.89 -17.94
C TRP A 416 10.74 -11.80 -16.73
N LEU A 417 9.77 -12.67 -16.42
CA LEU A 417 9.85 -13.60 -15.30
C LEU A 417 11.00 -14.60 -15.45
N LYS A 418 11.22 -15.13 -16.65
CA LYS A 418 12.31 -16.05 -16.96
C LYS A 418 13.66 -15.40 -16.73
N ILE A 419 13.86 -14.18 -17.24
CA ILE A 419 15.10 -13.41 -17.07
C ILE A 419 15.32 -13.06 -15.58
N ALA A 420 14.29 -12.57 -14.88
CA ALA A 420 14.39 -12.30 -13.45
C ALA A 420 14.78 -13.54 -12.65
N THR A 421 14.23 -14.72 -13.01
CA THR A 421 14.58 -16.00 -12.37
C THR A 421 16.04 -16.41 -12.65
N ALA A 422 16.53 -16.19 -13.88
CA ALA A 422 17.92 -16.47 -14.27
C ALA A 422 18.92 -15.59 -13.52
N LEU A 423 18.56 -14.32 -13.26
CA LEU A 423 19.42 -13.34 -12.59
C LEU A 423 19.37 -13.43 -11.05
N ASP A 424 18.56 -14.32 -10.51
CA ASP A 424 18.53 -14.62 -9.08
C ASP A 424 19.47 -15.81 -8.80
N PRO A 425 20.54 -15.62 -8.02
CA PRO A 425 21.52 -16.67 -7.76
C PRO A 425 20.95 -17.91 -7.03
N ARG A 426 19.75 -17.81 -6.44
CA ARG A 426 19.03 -18.96 -5.86
C ARG A 426 18.45 -19.88 -6.93
N PHE A 427 18.04 -19.33 -8.07
CA PHE A 427 17.25 -20.01 -9.10
C PHE A 427 17.94 -20.07 -10.48
N LYS A 428 19.15 -19.58 -10.62
CA LYS A 428 19.88 -19.47 -11.90
C LYS A 428 20.03 -20.78 -12.69
N ASP A 429 19.91 -21.94 -12.01
CA ASP A 429 19.86 -23.26 -12.66
C ASP A 429 18.58 -23.46 -13.48
N LEU A 430 17.56 -22.61 -13.31
CA LEU A 430 16.29 -22.64 -14.01
C LEU A 430 15.61 -24.02 -13.99
N LYS A 431 15.66 -24.73 -12.84
CA LYS A 431 15.15 -26.10 -12.70
C LYS A 431 13.64 -26.22 -12.99
N CYS A 432 12.91 -25.11 -12.92
CA CYS A 432 11.50 -25.00 -13.25
C CYS A 432 11.21 -24.96 -14.76
N LEU A 433 12.23 -24.91 -15.62
CA LEU A 433 12.12 -24.81 -17.07
C LEU A 433 12.71 -26.04 -17.75
N SER A 434 12.24 -26.34 -18.97
CA SER A 434 12.81 -27.33 -19.85
C SER A 434 14.24 -26.97 -20.30
N LYS A 435 14.99 -27.92 -20.85
CA LYS A 435 16.34 -27.65 -21.34
C LYS A 435 16.37 -26.62 -22.46
N ASP A 436 15.38 -26.65 -23.35
CA ASP A 436 15.28 -25.72 -24.48
C ASP A 436 14.95 -24.31 -24.00
N GLU A 437 13.95 -24.17 -23.10
CA GLU A 437 13.63 -22.89 -22.50
C GLU A 437 14.81 -22.27 -21.73
N ARG A 438 15.63 -23.09 -21.05
CA ARG A 438 16.84 -22.58 -20.36
C ARG A 438 17.83 -21.97 -21.36
N ARG A 439 18.00 -22.60 -22.52
CA ARG A 439 18.87 -22.07 -23.59
C ARG A 439 18.33 -20.73 -24.12
N GLU A 440 17.02 -20.68 -24.39
CA GLU A 440 16.37 -19.43 -24.83
C GLU A 440 16.51 -18.29 -23.83
N VAL A 441 16.36 -18.58 -22.54
CA VAL A 441 16.52 -17.57 -21.49
C VAL A 441 17.95 -17.00 -21.47
N TRP A 442 18.95 -17.87 -21.55
CA TRP A 442 20.34 -17.40 -21.55
C TRP A 442 20.71 -16.67 -22.85
N ALA A 443 20.14 -17.05 -24.00
CA ALA A 443 20.25 -16.28 -25.23
C ALA A 443 19.63 -14.89 -25.07
N SER A 444 18.43 -14.80 -24.50
CA SER A 444 17.81 -13.49 -24.22
C SER A 444 18.64 -12.60 -23.28
N VAL A 445 19.29 -13.19 -22.27
CA VAL A 445 20.19 -12.42 -21.37
C VAL A 445 21.44 -11.96 -22.13
N HIS A 446 21.97 -12.79 -23.03
CA HIS A 446 23.09 -12.43 -23.92
C HIS A 446 22.72 -11.22 -24.81
N ASP A 447 21.56 -11.28 -25.49
CA ASP A 447 21.08 -10.19 -26.35
C ASP A 447 20.89 -8.87 -25.59
N LEU A 448 20.43 -8.95 -24.33
CA LEU A 448 20.31 -7.78 -23.47
C LEU A 448 21.68 -7.16 -23.14
N LEU A 449 22.70 -7.98 -22.90
CA LEU A 449 24.06 -7.49 -22.67
C LEU A 449 24.64 -6.82 -23.91
N MET A 450 24.42 -7.38 -25.10
CA MET A 450 24.83 -6.77 -26.37
C MET A 450 24.18 -5.40 -26.55
N SER A 451 22.86 -5.31 -26.37
CA SER A 451 22.12 -4.06 -26.57
C SER A 451 22.48 -2.95 -25.57
N GLU A 452 22.90 -3.27 -24.36
CA GLU A 452 23.36 -2.27 -23.38
C GLU A 452 24.77 -1.74 -23.72
N THR A 453 25.59 -2.54 -24.37
CA THR A 453 26.94 -2.15 -24.80
C THR A 453 26.86 -1.14 -25.95
N ASP A 454 25.99 -1.37 -26.92
CA ASP A 454 25.77 -0.45 -28.08
C ASP A 454 25.26 0.93 -27.62
N ALA A 455 24.41 0.96 -26.55
CA ALA A 455 23.88 2.22 -26.01
C ALA A 455 24.91 3.05 -25.23
N HIS A 456 26.08 2.49 -24.91
CA HIS A 456 27.13 3.15 -24.13
C HIS A 456 28.34 3.58 -24.95
N GLN A 457 28.36 3.37 -26.28
CA GLN A 457 29.36 4.01 -27.14
C GLN A 457 29.03 5.51 -27.17
N PRO A 458 29.89 6.40 -26.63
CA PRO A 458 29.69 7.83 -26.79
C PRO A 458 29.82 8.15 -28.27
N SER A 459 28.77 8.75 -28.86
CA SER A 459 28.89 9.39 -30.17
C SER A 459 30.09 10.33 -30.09
N ALA A 460 31.16 9.98 -30.77
CA ALA A 460 32.38 10.75 -30.87
C ALA A 460 32.03 12.11 -31.50
N GLN A 461 31.77 13.12 -30.65
CA GLN A 461 31.91 14.50 -31.07
C GLN A 461 33.40 14.74 -31.23
N THR A 462 33.79 14.83 -32.48
CA THR A 462 35.11 15.25 -32.97
C THR A 462 35.48 16.61 -32.37
N THR A 463 36.25 16.57 -31.29
CA THR A 463 37.19 17.64 -30.96
C THR A 463 38.55 17.13 -31.36
N GLU A 464 39.05 17.68 -32.48
CA GLU A 464 40.40 17.41 -33.00
C GLU A 464 41.44 17.93 -31.99
N GLU A 465 41.96 17.06 -31.15
CA GLU A 465 43.30 17.17 -30.59
C GLU A 465 44.22 16.17 -31.32
N PRO A 466 45.42 16.57 -31.76
CA PRO A 466 46.30 15.68 -32.53
C PRO A 466 46.83 14.58 -31.62
N SER A 467 46.31 13.38 -31.80
CA SER A 467 46.81 12.18 -31.13
C SER A 467 48.23 11.83 -31.59
N PRO A 468 49.10 11.35 -30.67
CA PRO A 468 50.45 10.91 -31.03
C PRO A 468 50.39 9.73 -32.00
N LYS A 469 51.17 9.83 -33.05
CA LYS A 469 51.26 8.82 -34.15
C LYS A 469 51.52 7.44 -33.55
N LYS A 470 50.51 6.56 -33.54
CA LYS A 470 50.69 5.13 -33.23
C LYS A 470 51.75 4.55 -34.18
N SER A 471 52.73 3.90 -33.62
CA SER A 471 53.82 3.25 -34.35
C SER A 471 53.25 2.21 -35.33
N LYS A 472 53.73 2.21 -36.59
CA LYS A 472 53.36 1.20 -37.61
C LYS A 472 53.59 -0.25 -37.10
N MET A 473 54.36 -0.42 -36.07
CA MET A 473 54.71 -1.71 -35.46
C MET A 473 53.58 -2.29 -34.60
N SER A 474 52.73 -1.46 -33.98
CA SER A 474 51.57 -1.95 -33.22
C SER A 474 50.43 -2.43 -34.17
N ILE A 475 50.30 -1.88 -35.34
CA ILE A 475 49.31 -2.33 -36.36
C ILE A 475 49.69 -3.68 -36.98
N CYS A 476 50.99 -3.95 -37.14
CA CYS A 476 51.48 -5.24 -37.68
C CYS A 476 51.44 -6.40 -36.69
N LEU A 477 51.43 -6.14 -35.37
CA LEU A 477 51.49 -7.17 -34.32
C LEU A 477 50.14 -7.48 -33.70
N LEU A 478 49.12 -6.62 -33.89
CA LEU A 478 47.83 -6.73 -33.19
C LEU A 478 46.64 -7.00 -34.14
N GLY A 479 46.89 -7.37 -35.42
CA GLY A 479 45.80 -7.72 -36.33
C GLY A 479 44.95 -6.54 -36.83
N SER A 480 44.16 -6.78 -37.87
CA SER A 480 43.23 -5.81 -38.48
C SER A 480 42.09 -5.38 -37.54
N PRO A 481 41.58 -4.14 -37.67
CA PRO A 481 40.50 -3.62 -36.84
C PRO A 481 39.09 -4.14 -37.19
N ASP A 482 38.97 -5.30 -37.84
CA ASP A 482 37.68 -5.82 -38.31
C ASP A 482 37.00 -6.81 -37.31
N SER A 483 37.49 -6.94 -36.04
CA SER A 483 36.99 -7.94 -35.10
C SER A 483 36.44 -7.38 -33.77
N ASP A 484 36.11 -6.10 -33.71
CA ASP A 484 35.58 -5.50 -32.46
C ASP A 484 34.28 -6.18 -31.99
N THR A 485 33.49 -6.74 -32.89
CA THR A 485 32.26 -7.46 -32.59
C THR A 485 32.49 -8.87 -32.05
N GLU A 486 33.48 -9.63 -32.59
CA GLU A 486 33.81 -10.98 -32.14
C GLU A 486 34.47 -10.95 -30.75
N GLU A 487 35.35 -9.99 -30.47
CA GLU A 487 35.98 -9.81 -29.16
C GLU A 487 34.96 -9.42 -28.07
N GLU A 488 33.91 -8.69 -28.44
CA GLU A 488 32.85 -8.25 -27.54
C GLU A 488 31.87 -9.39 -27.22
N GLU A 489 31.52 -10.20 -28.19
CA GLU A 489 30.70 -11.41 -28.06
C GLU A 489 31.40 -12.43 -27.14
N ASP A 490 32.70 -12.68 -27.34
CA ASP A 490 33.52 -13.52 -26.47
C ASP A 490 33.58 -12.98 -25.04
N ALA A 491 33.64 -11.68 -24.81
CA ALA A 491 33.65 -11.06 -23.50
C ALA A 491 32.30 -11.21 -22.77
N ILE A 492 31.18 -11.14 -23.49
CA ILE A 492 29.84 -11.35 -22.92
C ILE A 492 29.62 -12.81 -22.57
N ASP A 493 30.02 -13.73 -23.45
CA ASP A 493 29.96 -15.16 -23.17
C ASP A 493 30.80 -15.55 -21.95
N CYS A 494 32.00 -14.98 -21.84
CA CYS A 494 32.85 -15.16 -20.66
C CYS A 494 32.15 -14.66 -19.38
N CYS A 495 31.52 -13.48 -19.41
CA CYS A 495 30.78 -12.92 -18.29
C CYS A 495 29.61 -13.83 -17.88
N LEU A 496 28.82 -14.32 -18.84
CA LEU A 496 27.69 -15.23 -18.57
C LEU A 496 28.17 -16.59 -18.04
N ASN A 497 29.24 -17.14 -18.61
CA ASN A 497 29.81 -18.41 -18.15
C ASN A 497 30.35 -18.29 -16.73
N LEU A 498 31.01 -17.19 -16.39
CA LEU A 498 31.46 -16.89 -15.04
C LEU A 498 30.27 -16.87 -14.05
N TYR A 499 29.20 -16.15 -14.37
CA TYR A 499 27.99 -16.11 -13.52
C TYR A 499 27.34 -17.49 -13.37
N LYS A 500 27.22 -18.24 -14.46
CA LYS A 500 26.65 -19.60 -14.45
C LYS A 500 27.50 -20.56 -13.58
N ALA A 501 28.82 -20.44 -13.63
CA ALA A 501 29.75 -21.28 -12.89
C ALA A 501 29.78 -21.01 -11.37
N GLU A 502 29.40 -19.79 -10.93
CA GLU A 502 29.31 -19.49 -9.50
C GLU A 502 28.37 -20.48 -8.79
N PRO A 503 28.67 -20.90 -7.56
CA PRO A 503 27.75 -21.74 -6.79
C PRO A 503 26.43 -20.97 -6.52
N LYS A 504 25.31 -21.68 -6.59
CA LYS A 504 24.04 -21.11 -6.16
C LYS A 504 24.02 -20.90 -4.65
N ILE A 505 23.28 -19.91 -4.20
CA ILE A 505 23.07 -19.65 -2.78
C ILE A 505 21.84 -20.39 -2.26
N ASP A 506 21.75 -20.51 -0.93
CA ASP A 506 20.59 -21.12 -0.28
C ASP A 506 19.31 -20.31 -0.53
N ILE A 507 18.16 -20.98 -0.49
CA ILE A 507 16.85 -20.35 -0.73
C ILE A 507 16.52 -19.25 0.32
N GLY A 508 17.06 -19.38 1.53
CA GLY A 508 16.90 -18.43 2.62
C GLY A 508 17.83 -17.22 2.55
N GLU A 509 18.85 -17.25 1.68
CA GLU A 509 19.78 -16.15 1.53
C GLU A 509 19.22 -15.02 0.65
N CYS A 510 19.66 -13.79 0.93
CA CYS A 510 19.23 -12.62 0.17
C CYS A 510 20.00 -12.50 -1.15
N PRO A 511 19.35 -12.56 -2.33
CA PRO A 511 20.02 -12.43 -3.61
C PRO A 511 20.68 -11.05 -3.78
N LEU A 512 20.13 -9.98 -3.20
CA LEU A 512 20.69 -8.64 -3.29
C LEU A 512 22.02 -8.52 -2.54
N GLN A 513 22.15 -9.21 -1.40
CA GLN A 513 23.43 -9.27 -0.66
C GLN A 513 24.50 -10.06 -1.41
N TRP A 514 24.09 -11.05 -2.19
CA TRP A 514 25.01 -11.76 -3.08
C TRP A 514 25.50 -10.84 -4.20
N TRP A 515 24.59 -10.09 -4.83
CA TRP A 515 24.93 -9.12 -5.87
C TRP A 515 25.84 -8.01 -5.35
N LEU A 516 25.56 -7.45 -4.17
CA LEU A 516 26.40 -6.43 -3.54
C LEU A 516 27.86 -6.88 -3.42
N LYS A 517 28.07 -8.13 -3.01
CA LYS A 517 29.44 -8.67 -2.82
C LYS A 517 30.15 -8.99 -4.14
N ARG A 518 29.43 -9.15 -5.23
CA ARG A 518 29.95 -9.64 -6.52
C ARG A 518 29.70 -8.68 -7.70
N GLU A 519 29.21 -7.50 -7.44
CA GLU A 519 28.94 -6.49 -8.48
C GLU A 519 30.17 -6.21 -9.33
N GLY A 520 31.34 -6.07 -8.73
CA GLY A 520 32.60 -5.83 -9.46
C GLY A 520 33.02 -7.01 -10.36
N ALA A 521 32.76 -8.26 -9.94
CA ALA A 521 33.04 -9.43 -10.76
C ALA A 521 32.06 -9.61 -11.92
N HIS A 522 30.83 -9.12 -11.77
CA HIS A 522 29.75 -9.21 -12.77
C HIS A 522 29.26 -7.84 -13.21
N ALA A 523 30.17 -6.88 -13.42
CA ALA A 523 29.83 -5.47 -13.65
C ALA A 523 28.89 -5.22 -14.83
N ARG A 524 29.01 -6.02 -15.91
CA ARG A 524 28.09 -5.92 -17.07
C ARG A 524 26.69 -6.47 -16.77
N LEU A 525 26.58 -7.51 -15.94
CA LEU A 525 25.31 -8.18 -15.63
C LEU A 525 24.55 -7.48 -14.49
N ALA A 526 25.23 -6.80 -13.60
CA ALA A 526 24.66 -6.15 -12.42
C ALA A 526 23.57 -5.10 -12.75
N PRO A 527 23.71 -4.22 -13.76
CA PRO A 527 22.63 -3.30 -14.14
C PRO A 527 21.36 -4.01 -14.59
N ILE A 528 21.51 -5.09 -15.37
CA ILE A 528 20.39 -5.92 -15.83
C ILE A 528 19.73 -6.61 -14.62
N ALA A 529 20.52 -7.15 -13.70
CA ALA A 529 19.98 -7.74 -12.48
C ALA A 529 19.18 -6.72 -11.65
N ARG A 530 19.67 -5.50 -11.48
CA ARG A 530 18.92 -4.42 -10.80
C ARG A 530 17.59 -4.14 -11.49
N LYS A 531 17.57 -4.07 -12.82
CA LYS A 531 16.37 -3.82 -13.63
C LYS A 531 15.30 -4.90 -13.41
N TYR A 532 15.65 -6.15 -13.56
CA TYR A 532 14.70 -7.26 -13.53
C TYR A 532 14.28 -7.66 -12.11
N LEU A 533 15.20 -7.63 -11.15
CA LEU A 533 14.95 -8.01 -9.76
C LEU A 533 14.18 -6.94 -8.97
N SER A 534 14.16 -5.68 -9.42
CA SER A 534 13.40 -4.60 -8.77
C SER A 534 11.88 -4.71 -8.95
N THR A 535 11.44 -5.49 -9.93
CA THR A 535 10.01 -5.65 -10.24
C THR A 535 9.31 -6.48 -9.15
N PRO A 536 8.22 -6.01 -8.54
CA PRO A 536 7.44 -6.82 -7.61
C PRO A 536 6.54 -7.82 -8.33
N ALA A 537 6.32 -8.98 -7.71
CA ALA A 537 5.41 -10.01 -8.22
C ALA A 537 3.92 -9.64 -8.08
N THR A 538 3.60 -8.69 -7.20
CA THR A 538 2.21 -8.37 -6.84
C THR A 538 1.99 -6.88 -6.61
N THR A 539 0.73 -6.45 -6.68
CA THR A 539 0.28 -5.09 -6.31
C THR A 539 -0.13 -4.98 -4.83
N VAL A 540 0.12 -5.99 -4.02
CA VAL A 540 -0.19 -6.00 -2.58
C VAL A 540 0.32 -4.75 -1.84
N PRO A 541 1.50 -4.18 -2.15
CA PRO A 541 1.92 -2.91 -1.58
C PRO A 541 0.92 -1.77 -1.78
N CYS A 542 0.27 -1.66 -2.94
CA CYS A 542 -0.79 -0.67 -3.19
C CYS A 542 -2.04 -0.94 -2.33
N GLU A 543 -2.44 -2.21 -2.16
CA GLU A 543 -3.57 -2.58 -1.30
C GLU A 543 -3.34 -2.18 0.16
N ARG A 544 -2.08 -2.25 0.64
CA ARG A 544 -1.69 -1.75 1.98
C ARG A 544 -1.88 -0.24 2.11
N LEU A 545 -1.59 0.54 1.06
CA LEU A 545 -1.89 1.98 1.05
C LEU A 545 -3.39 2.23 1.15
N PHE A 546 -4.21 1.42 0.48
CA PHE A 546 -5.67 1.57 0.54
C PHE A 546 -6.24 1.21 1.91
N SER A 547 -5.66 0.23 2.60
CA SER A 547 -6.02 -0.06 3.99
C SER A 547 -5.77 1.14 4.90
N LEU A 548 -4.63 1.83 4.74
CA LEU A 548 -4.33 3.10 5.43
C LEU A 548 -5.31 4.20 5.05
N SER A 549 -5.57 4.35 3.74
CA SER A 549 -6.51 5.36 3.21
C SER A 549 -7.93 5.13 3.73
N GLY A 550 -8.39 3.89 3.80
CA GLY A 550 -9.69 3.51 4.35
C GLY A 550 -9.87 3.90 5.81
N HIS A 551 -8.81 3.86 6.61
CA HIS A 551 -8.85 4.37 8.00
C HIS A 551 -8.93 5.90 8.07
N ILE A 552 -8.40 6.60 7.06
CA ILE A 552 -8.45 8.06 6.98
C ILE A 552 -9.80 8.52 6.43
N ILE A 553 -10.32 7.85 5.39
CA ILE A 553 -11.59 8.21 4.70
C ILE A 553 -12.77 7.45 5.35
N GLN A 554 -12.99 7.63 6.63
CA GLN A 554 -14.19 7.14 7.31
C GLN A 554 -15.32 8.18 7.21
N LYS A 555 -16.60 7.74 7.29
CA LYS A 555 -17.76 8.65 7.28
C LYS A 555 -17.64 9.83 8.26
N LYS A 556 -16.97 9.63 9.40
CA LYS A 556 -16.71 10.68 10.41
C LYS A 556 -15.60 11.67 10.01
N ARG A 557 -14.84 11.42 8.93
CA ARG A 557 -13.72 12.24 8.43
C ARG A 557 -13.94 12.70 6.98
N ALA A 558 -15.17 12.66 6.49
CA ALA A 558 -15.55 12.98 5.11
C ALA A 558 -15.22 14.41 4.64
N SER A 559 -14.79 15.30 5.55
CA SER A 559 -14.41 16.69 5.24
C SER A 559 -12.93 16.88 4.90
N LEU A 560 -12.12 15.82 4.86
CA LEU A 560 -10.72 15.93 4.49
C LEU A 560 -10.60 16.01 2.96
N SER A 561 -9.92 17.06 2.44
CA SER A 561 -9.69 17.18 1.00
C SER A 561 -8.85 16.02 0.47
N SER A 562 -9.08 15.61 -0.78
CA SER A 562 -8.33 14.54 -1.47
C SER A 562 -6.81 14.77 -1.40
N ASP A 563 -6.36 16.01 -1.54
CA ASP A 563 -4.96 16.38 -1.42
C ASP A 563 -4.37 16.09 -0.05
N ASN A 564 -5.11 16.35 1.02
CA ASN A 564 -4.67 16.04 2.37
C ASN A 564 -4.66 14.53 2.64
N VAL A 565 -5.58 13.77 2.04
CA VAL A 565 -5.54 12.30 2.05
C VAL A 565 -4.24 11.82 1.41
N ASN A 566 -3.94 12.28 0.19
CA ASN A 566 -2.70 11.95 -0.50
C ASN A 566 -1.46 12.24 0.37
N ARG A 567 -1.36 13.47 0.90
CA ARG A 567 -0.23 13.89 1.73
C ARG A 567 -0.04 13.03 2.97
N ILE A 568 -1.12 12.75 3.71
CA ILE A 568 -1.05 11.96 4.95
C ILE A 568 -0.68 10.51 4.63
N VAL A 569 -1.27 9.90 3.60
CA VAL A 569 -0.96 8.51 3.22
C VAL A 569 0.48 8.37 2.77
N CYS A 570 0.95 9.25 1.87
CA CYS A 570 2.34 9.24 1.43
C CYS A 570 3.31 9.48 2.59
N LEU A 571 3.05 10.47 3.45
CA LEU A 571 3.86 10.72 4.64
C LEU A 571 3.88 9.52 5.60
N SER A 572 2.74 8.88 5.83
CA SER A 572 2.67 7.67 6.67
C SER A 572 3.54 6.55 6.11
N ASN A 573 3.49 6.32 4.79
CA ASN A 573 4.33 5.34 4.11
C ASN A 573 5.82 5.70 4.23
N TRP A 574 6.22 6.93 3.89
CA TRP A 574 7.63 7.37 3.89
C TRP A 574 8.26 7.41 5.28
N LEU A 575 7.50 7.83 6.30
CA LEU A 575 7.99 7.93 7.68
C LEU A 575 8.02 6.56 8.39
N SER A 576 7.22 5.60 7.96
CA SER A 576 7.22 4.24 8.51
C SER A 576 8.39 3.41 8.00
N ALA A 577 8.83 3.64 6.75
CA ALA A 577 9.98 2.95 6.15
C ALA A 577 11.33 3.25 6.83
N LYS A 578 11.42 4.31 7.66
CA LYS A 578 12.66 4.72 8.36
C LYS A 578 12.95 3.96 9.68
N LYS A 579 12.22 2.90 9.99
CA LYS A 579 12.30 2.24 11.33
C LYS A 579 13.21 1.00 11.39
N ASP A 580 13.89 0.64 10.27
CA ASP A 580 14.82 -0.52 10.27
C ASP A 580 16.22 -0.11 9.85
#